data_c61d15960b186c2eb4fcddf565b5155a
#
_entry.id   c61d15960b186c2eb4fcddf565b5155a
#
_cell.length_a   1.000
_cell.length_b   1.000
_cell.length_c   1.000
_cell.angle_alpha   90.00
_cell.angle_beta   90.00
_cell.angle_gamma   90.00
#
_symmetry.space_group_name_H-M   'P 1'
#
loop_
_entity.id
_entity.type
_entity.pdbx_description
1 polymer ?
#
loop_
_entity_poly.entity_id
_entity_poly.type
_entity_poly.pdbx_seq_one_letter_code
_entity_poly.pdbx_strand_id
1 'polypeptide(L)'
;HRYGRRQRQMCIRDSVYLDPDFDIPSEWKVSFGGTWNAPNGYVINADLIITRGQDTAIYKRGDLAKTGEVTDEGYPVYESVKEPSFVLTNSLNSNESEAFSTSVFKSFDSGLDMRLGYAYTDARDVNPMTSSVAFSNYVNRSFFDPQEDVVSNSNYSMKHRFVGVFNYTTSFIDGYDTRFTLYAQSNSGYPYSITLSGYGGTVGAYGYTPYLDFNENVLVQAGTRNDQEGSWWTKADLRVSQELPGLVEGHKARAFIVIDNVTNFLNDDWGVLEKPNFPFGVTEDDVAAGIAEARIGGASLWEIRMGVNYKF
;
A
#
# COMPACT_ATOMS: atom_id res chain seq x y z
N HIS A 1 14.86 -49.30 -31.36
CA HIS A 1 14.94 -48.19 -30.38
C HIS A 1 13.70 -47.29 -30.52
N ARG A 2 12.68 -47.58 -29.70
CA ARG A 2 11.53 -46.69 -29.56
C ARG A 2 11.88 -45.68 -28.47
N TYR A 3 12.26 -44.48 -28.86
CA TYR A 3 12.22 -43.32 -27.98
C TYR A 3 10.76 -42.92 -27.77
N GLY A 4 10.19 -43.35 -26.64
CA GLY A 4 8.94 -42.81 -26.16
C GLY A 4 9.10 -41.32 -25.93
N ARG A 5 8.47 -40.47 -26.71
CA ARG A 5 8.20 -39.07 -26.39
C ARG A 5 7.40 -39.08 -25.08
N ARG A 6 8.06 -38.88 -23.95
CA ARG A 6 7.38 -38.35 -22.78
C ARG A 6 6.91 -36.96 -23.19
N GLN A 7 5.66 -36.85 -23.64
CA GLN A 7 4.98 -35.58 -23.57
C GLN A 7 5.17 -35.08 -22.15
N ARG A 8 5.93 -34.01 -21.98
CA ARG A 8 5.86 -33.20 -20.79
C ARG A 8 4.38 -32.78 -20.75
N GLN A 9 3.60 -33.41 -19.89
CA GLN A 9 2.39 -32.77 -19.40
C GLN A 9 2.89 -31.50 -18.72
N MET A 10 2.92 -30.43 -19.49
CA MET A 10 2.95 -29.09 -18.96
C MET A 10 1.65 -29.03 -18.18
N CYS A 11 1.77 -29.01 -16.85
CA CYS A 11 0.64 -28.90 -15.95
C CYS A 11 -0.08 -27.61 -16.36
N ILE A 12 -1.14 -27.73 -17.13
CA ILE A 12 -2.17 -26.71 -17.23
C ILE A 12 -2.88 -26.80 -15.88
N ARG A 13 -2.23 -26.23 -14.84
CA ARG A 13 -2.77 -26.23 -13.49
C ARG A 13 -3.92 -25.24 -13.32
N ASP A 14 -4.09 -24.31 -14.28
CA ASP A 14 -5.07 -23.25 -14.18
C ASP A 14 -5.85 -23.13 -15.49
N SER A 15 -6.94 -23.86 -15.63
CA SER A 15 -7.94 -23.50 -16.63
C SER A 15 -8.66 -22.25 -16.14
N VAL A 16 -8.53 -21.14 -16.86
CA VAL A 16 -9.20 -19.88 -16.55
C VAL A 16 -10.33 -19.66 -17.53
N TYR A 17 -11.52 -19.42 -17.03
CA TYR A 17 -12.72 -19.13 -17.80
C TYR A 17 -13.20 -17.70 -17.50
N LEU A 18 -13.80 -17.08 -18.51
CA LEU A 18 -14.58 -15.86 -18.32
C LEU A 18 -16.04 -16.28 -18.11
N ASP A 19 -16.67 -15.72 -17.08
CA ASP A 19 -18.10 -15.85 -16.87
C ASP A 19 -18.83 -15.27 -18.10
N PRO A 20 -19.80 -15.99 -18.71
CA PRO A 20 -20.57 -15.47 -19.82
C PRO A 20 -21.31 -14.16 -19.52
N ASP A 21 -21.67 -13.94 -18.27
CA ASP A 21 -22.38 -12.75 -17.79
C ASP A 21 -21.42 -11.70 -17.19
N PHE A 22 -20.11 -11.81 -17.46
CA PHE A 22 -19.11 -10.88 -16.93
C PHE A 22 -19.23 -9.50 -17.57
N ASP A 23 -19.53 -8.51 -16.75
CA ASP A 23 -19.48 -7.10 -17.10
C ASP A 23 -18.12 -6.46 -16.75
N ILE A 24 -17.67 -5.52 -17.59
CA ILE A 24 -16.40 -4.82 -17.36
C ILE A 24 -16.55 -3.91 -16.16
N PRO A 25 -15.65 -4.02 -15.15
CA PRO A 25 -15.67 -3.17 -13.97
C PRO A 25 -15.68 -1.69 -14.32
N SER A 26 -16.51 -0.94 -13.63
CA SER A 26 -16.63 0.51 -13.76
C SER A 26 -16.69 1.18 -12.40
N GLU A 27 -16.60 2.50 -12.35
CA GLU A 27 -16.72 3.23 -11.10
C GLU A 27 -17.41 4.59 -11.26
N TRP A 28 -18.15 4.99 -10.25
CA TRP A 28 -18.58 6.35 -10.05
C TRP A 28 -17.60 7.09 -9.15
N LYS A 29 -17.21 8.27 -9.59
CA LYS A 29 -16.32 9.14 -8.81
C LYS A 29 -16.94 10.53 -8.70
N VAL A 30 -17.06 11.01 -7.46
CA VAL A 30 -17.53 12.35 -7.14
C VAL A 30 -16.43 13.07 -6.37
N SER A 31 -16.11 14.30 -6.78
CA SER A 31 -15.12 15.11 -6.09
C SER A 31 -15.70 16.49 -5.76
N PHE A 32 -15.38 16.96 -4.56
CA PHE A 32 -15.65 18.31 -4.09
C PHE A 32 -14.34 18.90 -3.58
N GLY A 33 -14.00 20.09 -4.01
CA GLY A 33 -12.78 20.73 -3.55
C GLY A 33 -12.83 22.24 -3.72
N GLY A 34 -11.96 22.91 -2.97
CA GLY A 34 -11.86 24.34 -3.02
C GLY A 34 -10.59 24.91 -2.43
N THR A 35 -10.27 26.13 -2.83
CA THR A 35 -9.16 26.90 -2.32
C THR A 35 -9.68 28.15 -1.64
N TRP A 36 -9.25 28.37 -0.43
CA TRP A 36 -9.53 29.59 0.31
C TRP A 36 -8.26 30.40 0.53
N ASN A 37 -8.24 31.64 -0.01
CA ASN A 37 -7.22 32.63 0.29
C ASN A 37 -7.63 33.37 1.57
N ALA A 38 -7.15 32.89 2.70
CA ALA A 38 -7.47 33.42 4.01
C ALA A 38 -6.70 34.71 4.29
N PRO A 39 -7.17 35.53 5.29
CA PRO A 39 -6.43 36.71 5.73
C PRO A 39 -4.97 36.38 6.11
N ASN A 40 -4.10 37.41 6.07
CA ASN A 40 -2.68 37.27 6.39
C ASN A 40 -1.89 36.34 5.45
N GLY A 41 -2.38 36.07 4.22
CA GLY A 41 -1.67 35.35 3.17
C GLY A 41 -1.60 33.83 3.37
N TYR A 42 -2.49 33.23 4.15
CA TYR A 42 -2.66 31.79 4.16
C TYR A 42 -3.47 31.34 2.95
N VAL A 43 -3.03 30.25 2.33
CA VAL A 43 -3.78 29.57 1.27
C VAL A 43 -4.15 28.17 1.78
N ILE A 44 -5.45 27.89 1.86
CA ILE A 44 -5.96 26.64 2.37
C ILE A 44 -6.68 25.92 1.23
N ASN A 45 -6.32 24.66 0.98
CA ASN A 45 -7.04 23.78 0.05
C ASN A 45 -7.68 22.64 0.83
N ALA A 46 -8.85 22.24 0.39
CA ALA A 46 -9.52 21.04 0.90
C ALA A 46 -10.23 20.33 -0.25
N ASP A 47 -10.09 19.00 -0.30
CA ASP A 47 -10.68 18.14 -1.33
C ASP A 47 -11.28 16.88 -0.68
N LEU A 48 -12.43 16.47 -1.17
CA LEU A 48 -13.11 15.22 -0.84
C LEU A 48 -13.36 14.45 -2.12
N ILE A 49 -12.98 13.19 -2.16
CA ILE A 49 -13.23 12.28 -3.28
C ILE A 49 -13.97 11.06 -2.73
N ILE A 50 -15.09 10.73 -3.35
CA ILE A 50 -15.87 9.54 -3.04
C ILE A 50 -15.92 8.67 -4.30
N THR A 51 -15.49 7.41 -4.17
CA THR A 51 -15.52 6.44 -5.27
C THR A 51 -16.42 5.27 -4.88
N ARG A 52 -17.27 4.83 -5.82
CA ARG A 52 -18.10 3.63 -5.69
C ARG A 52 -17.93 2.80 -6.95
N GLY A 53 -17.38 1.59 -6.77
CA GLY A 53 -17.23 0.62 -7.84
C GLY A 53 -18.56 0.03 -8.28
N GLN A 54 -18.56 -0.52 -9.48
CA GLN A 54 -19.63 -1.33 -10.06
C GLN A 54 -18.99 -2.51 -10.79
N ASP A 55 -19.66 -3.64 -10.78
CA ASP A 55 -19.24 -4.85 -11.49
C ASP A 55 -17.80 -5.27 -11.15
N THR A 56 -17.44 -5.16 -9.86
CA THR A 56 -16.10 -5.47 -9.39
C THR A 56 -15.68 -6.88 -9.77
N ALA A 57 -14.55 -7.03 -10.44
CA ALA A 57 -14.04 -8.33 -10.86
C ALA A 57 -13.48 -9.13 -9.68
N ILE A 58 -13.72 -10.44 -9.68
CA ILE A 58 -13.16 -11.39 -8.73
C ILE A 58 -12.88 -12.72 -9.41
N TYR A 59 -11.83 -13.42 -8.94
CA TYR A 59 -11.61 -14.82 -9.31
C TYR A 59 -12.23 -15.74 -8.26
N LYS A 60 -13.01 -16.73 -8.73
CA LYS A 60 -13.55 -17.84 -7.94
C LYS A 60 -13.06 -19.18 -8.47
N ARG A 61 -13.04 -20.20 -7.62
CA ARG A 61 -12.81 -21.57 -8.05
C ARG A 61 -14.12 -22.11 -8.64
N GLY A 62 -14.07 -22.46 -9.93
CA GLY A 62 -15.21 -23.01 -10.63
C GLY A 62 -15.41 -24.52 -10.42
N ASP A 63 -14.43 -25.19 -9.85
CA ASP A 63 -14.45 -26.62 -9.56
C ASP A 63 -14.89 -26.97 -8.15
N LEU A 64 -15.12 -25.97 -7.28
CA LEU A 64 -15.51 -26.19 -5.88
C LEU A 64 -17.02 -26.00 -5.69
N ALA A 65 -17.64 -26.94 -5.01
CA ALA A 65 -19.02 -26.86 -4.52
C ALA A 65 -19.06 -26.94 -2.99
N LYS A 66 -19.86 -26.08 -2.34
CA LYS A 66 -20.11 -26.18 -0.88
C LYS A 66 -20.84 -27.47 -0.57
N THR A 67 -20.35 -28.24 0.40
CA THR A 67 -21.03 -29.45 0.90
C THR A 67 -22.19 -29.11 1.83
N GLY A 68 -22.21 -27.90 2.39
CA GLY A 68 -23.13 -27.50 3.47
C GLY A 68 -22.60 -27.80 4.86
N GLU A 69 -21.48 -28.50 4.97
CA GLU A 69 -20.80 -28.76 6.23
C GLU A 69 -19.87 -27.61 6.58
N VAL A 70 -19.54 -27.47 7.86
CA VAL A 70 -18.53 -26.54 8.40
C VAL A 70 -17.61 -27.30 9.34
N THR A 71 -16.37 -26.83 9.47
CA THR A 71 -15.43 -27.33 10.48
C THR A 71 -15.87 -26.92 11.88
N ASP A 72 -15.22 -27.46 12.91
CA ASP A 72 -15.46 -27.06 14.30
C ASP A 72 -15.23 -25.57 14.54
N GLU A 73 -14.31 -24.95 13.76
CA GLU A 73 -13.99 -23.51 13.79
C GLU A 73 -14.91 -22.67 12.90
N GLY A 74 -15.85 -23.30 12.18
CA GLY A 74 -16.86 -22.62 11.35
C GLY A 74 -16.45 -22.38 9.90
N TYR A 75 -15.33 -22.91 9.41
CA TYR A 75 -14.93 -22.78 8.01
C TYR A 75 -15.80 -23.66 7.11
N PRO A 76 -16.27 -23.16 5.97
CA PRO A 76 -17.08 -23.96 5.05
C PRO A 76 -16.26 -25.08 4.41
N VAL A 77 -16.88 -26.24 4.29
CA VAL A 77 -16.30 -27.42 3.63
C VAL A 77 -16.72 -27.44 2.17
N TYR A 78 -15.76 -27.69 1.30
CA TYR A 78 -15.96 -27.78 -0.15
C TYR A 78 -15.58 -29.17 -0.66
N GLU A 79 -16.21 -29.58 -1.75
CA GLU A 79 -15.80 -30.74 -2.54
C GLU A 79 -15.39 -30.30 -3.94
N SER A 80 -14.43 -31.01 -4.55
CA SER A 80 -14.05 -30.80 -5.94
C SER A 80 -14.97 -31.59 -6.85
N VAL A 81 -15.73 -30.91 -7.69
CA VAL A 81 -16.72 -31.52 -8.59
C VAL A 81 -16.23 -31.70 -10.02
N LYS A 82 -15.07 -31.13 -10.35
CA LYS A 82 -14.41 -31.22 -11.68
C LYS A 82 -12.91 -30.87 -11.57
N GLU A 83 -12.22 -30.88 -12.71
CA GLU A 83 -10.81 -30.45 -12.76
C GLU A 83 -10.64 -29.01 -12.27
N PRO A 84 -9.51 -28.71 -11.59
CA PRO A 84 -9.22 -27.38 -11.04
C PRO A 84 -9.36 -26.27 -12.09
N SER A 85 -10.13 -25.25 -11.77
CA SER A 85 -10.39 -24.14 -12.69
C SER A 85 -10.71 -22.85 -11.94
N PHE A 86 -10.35 -21.72 -12.57
CA PHE A 86 -10.72 -20.38 -12.09
C PHE A 86 -11.73 -19.75 -13.04
N VAL A 87 -12.68 -19.03 -12.47
CA VAL A 87 -13.66 -18.23 -13.22
C VAL A 87 -13.45 -16.78 -12.84
N LEU A 88 -13.21 -15.92 -13.85
CA LEU A 88 -13.30 -14.47 -13.69
C LEU A 88 -14.76 -14.07 -13.81
N THR A 89 -15.33 -13.54 -12.76
CA THR A 89 -16.73 -13.12 -12.65
C THR A 89 -16.85 -11.78 -11.95
N ASN A 90 -18.05 -11.22 -11.89
CA ASN A 90 -18.32 -10.04 -11.09
C ASN A 90 -18.69 -10.46 -9.66
N SER A 91 -18.22 -9.66 -8.72
CA SER A 91 -18.58 -9.76 -7.32
C SER A 91 -19.98 -9.20 -7.08
N LEU A 92 -20.70 -9.79 -6.13
CA LEU A 92 -21.99 -9.25 -5.64
C LEU A 92 -21.82 -7.93 -4.88
N ASN A 93 -20.60 -7.66 -4.40
CA ASN A 93 -20.25 -6.44 -3.69
C ASN A 93 -19.17 -5.68 -4.47
N SER A 94 -19.08 -4.37 -4.23
CA SER A 94 -18.21 -3.49 -5.00
C SER A 94 -17.16 -2.81 -4.13
N ASN A 95 -16.03 -2.49 -4.76
CA ASN A 95 -14.99 -1.68 -4.14
C ASN A 95 -15.50 -0.26 -3.85
N GLU A 96 -15.02 0.34 -2.78
CA GLU A 96 -15.37 1.70 -2.40
C GLU A 96 -14.18 2.43 -1.78
N SER A 97 -14.15 3.76 -1.93
CA SER A 97 -13.19 4.57 -1.20
C SER A 97 -13.72 5.97 -0.92
N GLU A 98 -13.24 6.53 0.18
CA GLU A 98 -13.42 7.91 0.59
C GLU A 98 -12.06 8.51 0.93
N ALA A 99 -11.72 9.61 0.27
CA ALA A 99 -10.45 10.30 0.51
C ALA A 99 -10.74 11.78 0.78
N PHE A 100 -10.23 12.25 1.90
CA PHE A 100 -10.23 13.67 2.26
C PHE A 100 -8.79 14.15 2.32
N SER A 101 -8.51 15.31 1.73
CA SER A 101 -7.22 15.97 1.89
C SER A 101 -7.38 17.45 2.17
N THR A 102 -6.44 17.99 2.94
CA THR A 102 -6.34 19.43 3.18
C THR A 102 -4.89 19.85 3.23
N SER A 103 -4.61 21.06 2.79
CA SER A 103 -3.28 21.66 2.91
C SER A 103 -3.35 23.14 3.22
N VAL A 104 -2.34 23.60 3.95
CA VAL A 104 -2.15 25.01 4.30
C VAL A 104 -0.79 25.44 3.79
N PHE A 105 -0.75 26.54 3.04
CA PHE A 105 0.47 27.18 2.60
C PHE A 105 0.55 28.59 3.18
N LYS A 106 1.78 29.02 3.56
CA LYS A 106 2.08 30.37 4.00
C LYS A 106 3.53 30.73 3.65
N SER A 107 3.69 31.88 3.05
CA SER A 107 4.98 32.56 2.89
C SER A 107 5.10 33.69 3.91
N PHE A 108 6.23 33.73 4.63
CA PHE A 108 6.51 34.72 5.67
C PHE A 108 7.58 35.72 5.19
N ASP A 109 7.49 36.97 5.62
CA ASP A 109 8.47 38.00 5.29
C ASP A 109 9.89 37.69 5.80
N SER A 110 10.02 36.76 6.74
CA SER A 110 11.30 36.26 7.26
C SER A 110 12.09 35.39 6.27
N GLY A 111 11.53 35.08 5.09
CA GLY A 111 12.10 34.14 4.12
C GLY A 111 11.73 32.67 4.34
N LEU A 112 10.79 32.39 5.25
CA LEU A 112 10.24 31.06 5.49
C LEU A 112 8.98 30.85 4.64
N ASP A 113 8.96 29.77 3.84
CA ASP A 113 7.77 29.22 3.22
C ASP A 113 7.39 27.91 3.93
N MET A 114 6.14 27.77 4.27
CA MET A 114 5.59 26.59 4.95
C MET A 114 4.44 26.01 4.14
N ARG A 115 4.45 24.69 3.96
CA ARG A 115 3.29 23.92 3.50
C ARG A 115 3.07 22.74 4.40
N LEU A 116 1.86 22.63 4.95
CA LEU A 116 1.41 21.48 5.73
C LEU A 116 0.26 20.82 5.00
N GLY A 117 0.25 19.50 4.95
CA GLY A 117 -0.81 18.71 4.34
C GLY A 117 -1.22 17.56 5.23
N TYR A 118 -2.49 17.24 5.18
CA TYR A 118 -3.08 16.06 5.80
C TYR A 118 -3.98 15.37 4.78
N ALA A 119 -3.92 14.04 4.75
CA ALA A 119 -4.86 13.22 4.01
C ALA A 119 -5.39 12.09 4.88
N TYR A 120 -6.67 11.80 4.72
CA TYR A 120 -7.36 10.63 5.24
C TYR A 120 -7.89 9.82 4.07
N THR A 121 -7.69 8.49 4.11
CA THR A 121 -8.19 7.57 3.09
C THR A 121 -8.80 6.35 3.76
N ASP A 122 -10.06 6.08 3.50
CA ASP A 122 -10.72 4.79 3.75
C ASP A 122 -10.96 4.14 2.39
N ALA A 123 -10.29 3.03 2.13
CA ALA A 123 -10.43 2.27 0.90
C ALA A 123 -10.73 0.82 1.24
N ARG A 124 -11.76 0.29 0.58
CA ARG A 124 -12.24 -1.09 0.78
C ARG A 124 -12.38 -1.78 -0.55
N ASP A 125 -12.02 -3.04 -0.58
CA ASP A 125 -12.14 -3.89 -1.77
C ASP A 125 -12.62 -5.31 -1.42
N VAL A 126 -13.11 -6.00 -2.44
CA VAL A 126 -13.41 -7.43 -2.37
C VAL A 126 -12.15 -8.25 -2.59
N ASN A 127 -11.33 -7.82 -3.56
CA ASN A 127 -10.06 -8.43 -3.90
C ASN A 127 -9.14 -7.38 -4.49
N PRO A 128 -7.92 -7.21 -3.97
CA PRO A 128 -6.98 -6.20 -4.48
C PRO A 128 -6.48 -6.46 -5.90
N MET A 129 -6.67 -7.66 -6.47
CA MET A 129 -6.33 -8.03 -7.85
C MET A 129 -4.90 -7.61 -8.25
N THR A 130 -3.92 -7.99 -7.42
CA THR A 130 -2.53 -7.51 -7.52
C THR A 130 -1.66 -8.25 -8.54
N SER A 131 -2.18 -9.31 -9.15
CA SER A 131 -1.43 -10.19 -10.05
C SER A 131 -2.08 -10.30 -11.43
N SER A 132 -1.26 -10.64 -12.43
CA SER A 132 -1.73 -11.04 -13.77
C SER A 132 -2.14 -12.52 -13.85
N VAL A 133 -1.97 -13.30 -12.78
CA VAL A 133 -2.25 -14.74 -12.71
C VAL A 133 -3.48 -14.98 -11.85
N ALA A 134 -4.44 -15.76 -12.37
CA ALA A 134 -5.71 -16.06 -11.67
C ALA A 134 -5.49 -16.71 -10.30
N PHE A 135 -4.64 -17.74 -10.24
CA PHE A 135 -4.28 -18.40 -8.99
C PHE A 135 -3.75 -17.41 -7.95
N SER A 136 -2.78 -16.56 -8.34
CA SER A 136 -2.20 -15.58 -7.42
C SER A 136 -3.22 -14.56 -6.91
N ASN A 137 -4.14 -14.11 -7.75
CA ASN A 137 -5.22 -13.21 -7.32
C ASN A 137 -6.20 -13.91 -6.35
N TYR A 138 -6.43 -15.20 -6.54
CA TYR A 138 -7.29 -15.96 -5.66
C TYR A 138 -6.66 -16.19 -4.27
N VAL A 139 -5.36 -16.52 -4.21
CA VAL A 139 -4.67 -16.91 -2.98
C VAL A 139 -3.98 -15.75 -2.23
N ASN A 140 -3.52 -14.71 -2.92
CA ASN A 140 -2.75 -13.61 -2.31
C ASN A 140 -3.65 -12.53 -1.69
N ARG A 141 -4.62 -12.96 -0.91
CA ARG A 141 -5.45 -12.12 -0.05
C ARG A 141 -5.83 -12.92 1.19
N SER A 142 -6.10 -12.27 2.28
CA SER A 142 -6.66 -12.94 3.45
C SER A 142 -8.17 -13.10 3.29
N PHE A 143 -8.71 -14.26 3.67
CA PHE A 143 -10.14 -14.59 3.55
C PHE A 143 -10.54 -15.61 4.62
N PHE A 144 -11.79 -15.61 5.00
CA PHE A 144 -12.39 -16.67 5.79
C PHE A 144 -13.00 -17.74 4.86
N ASP A 145 -13.73 -17.33 3.86
CA ASP A 145 -14.20 -18.16 2.74
C ASP A 145 -13.72 -17.53 1.42
N PRO A 146 -12.85 -18.23 0.66
CA PRO A 146 -12.28 -17.68 -0.57
C PRO A 146 -13.30 -17.52 -1.71
N GLN A 147 -14.47 -18.15 -1.60
CA GLN A 147 -15.54 -18.09 -2.59
C GLN A 147 -16.57 -16.98 -2.29
N GLU A 148 -16.44 -16.28 -1.15
CA GLU A 148 -17.34 -15.20 -0.77
C GLU A 148 -16.85 -13.83 -1.21
N ASP A 149 -17.82 -12.95 -1.48
CA ASP A 149 -17.61 -11.58 -1.95
C ASP A 149 -17.66 -10.62 -0.77
N VAL A 150 -16.69 -10.71 0.14
CA VAL A 150 -16.63 -9.88 1.35
C VAL A 150 -15.82 -8.62 1.08
N VAL A 151 -16.44 -7.45 1.25
CA VAL A 151 -15.76 -6.16 1.25
C VAL A 151 -15.06 -5.95 2.58
N SER A 152 -13.77 -5.63 2.54
CA SER A 152 -12.96 -5.34 3.72
C SER A 152 -11.94 -4.24 3.41
N ASN A 153 -11.21 -3.79 4.42
CA ASN A 153 -10.15 -2.80 4.21
C ASN A 153 -9.17 -3.26 3.14
N SER A 154 -8.85 -2.36 2.22
CA SER A 154 -7.88 -2.62 1.15
C SER A 154 -6.46 -2.72 1.71
N ASN A 155 -5.62 -3.56 1.10
CA ASN A 155 -4.17 -3.58 1.37
C ASN A 155 -3.50 -2.21 1.12
N TYR A 156 -4.15 -1.32 0.38
CA TYR A 156 -3.66 0.02 0.05
C TYR A 156 -4.27 1.13 0.90
N SER A 157 -5.09 0.79 1.88
CA SER A 157 -5.71 1.76 2.79
C SER A 157 -4.65 2.27 3.77
N MET A 158 -4.15 3.48 3.53
CA MET A 158 -3.33 4.22 4.49
C MET A 158 -4.17 5.34 5.06
N LYS A 159 -4.72 5.10 6.27
CA LYS A 159 -5.77 5.97 6.84
C LYS A 159 -5.33 7.41 7.03
N HIS A 160 -4.13 7.62 7.55
CA HIS A 160 -3.65 8.96 7.90
C HIS A 160 -2.29 9.23 7.28
N ARG A 161 -2.15 10.39 6.63
CA ARG A 161 -0.89 10.87 6.12
C ARG A 161 -0.73 12.36 6.41
N PHE A 162 0.38 12.70 7.05
CA PHE A 162 0.80 14.08 7.31
C PHE A 162 2.05 14.38 6.49
N VAL A 163 2.12 15.57 5.90
CA VAL A 163 3.28 16.05 5.14
C VAL A 163 3.58 17.48 5.54
N GLY A 164 4.84 17.78 5.81
CA GLY A 164 5.33 19.14 6.05
C GLY A 164 6.48 19.48 5.11
N VAL A 165 6.43 20.65 4.48
CA VAL A 165 7.54 21.19 3.69
C VAL A 165 7.84 22.59 4.21
N PHE A 166 9.07 22.81 4.62
CA PHE A 166 9.57 24.10 5.11
C PHE A 166 10.77 24.50 4.27
N ASN A 167 10.69 25.66 3.65
CA ASN A 167 11.81 26.27 2.92
C ASN A 167 12.19 27.55 3.63
N TYR A 168 13.43 27.67 4.04
CA TYR A 168 13.96 28.89 4.59
C TYR A 168 15.09 29.42 3.70
N THR A 169 14.92 30.64 3.20
CA THR A 169 15.89 31.30 2.34
C THR A 169 16.49 32.48 3.09
N THR A 170 17.81 32.56 3.11
CA THR A 170 18.60 33.67 3.68
C THR A 170 19.85 33.85 2.85
N SER A 171 20.58 34.95 3.05
CA SER A 171 21.85 35.21 2.38
C SER A 171 22.97 35.29 3.41
N PHE A 172 23.84 34.26 3.45
CA PHE A 172 25.08 34.30 4.24
C PHE A 172 26.25 34.89 3.44
N ILE A 173 26.18 34.86 2.12
CA ILE A 173 27.11 35.44 1.18
C ILE A 173 26.34 36.52 0.43
N ASP A 174 26.84 37.76 0.45
CA ASP A 174 26.16 38.89 -0.16
C ASP A 174 25.87 38.65 -1.65
N GLY A 175 24.59 38.78 -2.04
CA GLY A 175 24.10 38.52 -3.40
C GLY A 175 23.91 37.04 -3.76
N TYR A 176 24.07 36.09 -2.80
CA TYR A 176 23.93 34.66 -3.04
C TYR A 176 23.06 33.99 -1.94
N ASP A 177 21.99 33.34 -2.38
CA ASP A 177 21.03 32.72 -1.48
C ASP A 177 21.53 31.41 -0.91
N THR A 178 21.30 31.23 0.39
CA THR A 178 21.35 29.95 1.07
C THR A 178 19.92 29.50 1.31
N ARG A 179 19.57 28.26 0.90
CA ARG A 179 18.24 27.69 1.11
C ARG A 179 18.33 26.40 1.89
N PHE A 180 17.54 26.33 2.96
CA PHE A 180 17.26 25.12 3.73
C PHE A 180 15.89 24.62 3.36
N THR A 181 15.78 23.34 3.03
CA THR A 181 14.50 22.67 2.78
C THR A 181 14.40 21.47 3.70
N LEU A 182 13.40 21.46 4.57
CA LEU A 182 13.02 20.32 5.38
C LEU A 182 11.72 19.75 4.82
N TYR A 183 11.75 18.48 4.45
CA TYR A 183 10.58 17.69 4.13
C TYR A 183 10.35 16.71 5.28
N ALA A 184 9.14 16.63 5.81
CA ALA A 184 8.76 15.67 6.84
C ALA A 184 7.46 14.98 6.47
N GLN A 185 7.36 13.70 6.76
CA GLN A 185 6.12 12.94 6.61
C GLN A 185 5.90 12.01 7.79
N SER A 186 4.62 11.77 8.08
CA SER A 186 4.18 10.77 9.04
C SER A 186 2.95 10.08 8.48
N ASN A 187 2.97 8.74 8.44
CA ASN A 187 1.90 7.94 7.88
C ASN A 187 1.46 6.90 8.91
N SER A 188 0.16 6.57 8.92
CA SER A 188 -0.32 5.39 9.63
C SER A 188 0.31 4.12 9.06
N GLY A 189 0.33 3.05 9.84
CA GLY A 189 0.85 1.76 9.43
C GLY A 189 0.08 1.12 8.29
N TYR A 190 0.67 0.09 7.71
CA TYR A 190 -0.01 -0.74 6.72
C TYR A 190 -1.03 -1.65 7.41
N PRO A 191 -2.20 -1.86 6.80
CA PRO A 191 -3.17 -2.81 7.35
C PRO A 191 -2.69 -4.24 7.19
N TYR A 192 -3.07 -5.12 8.13
CA TYR A 192 -2.81 -6.55 8.04
C TYR A 192 -3.93 -7.37 8.69
N SER A 193 -3.91 -8.67 8.44
CA SER A 193 -4.91 -9.63 8.89
C SER A 193 -4.30 -10.62 9.86
N ILE A 194 -5.05 -11.04 10.87
CA ILE A 194 -4.68 -12.20 11.69
C ILE A 194 -5.14 -13.48 10.97
N THR A 195 -4.18 -14.36 10.68
CA THR A 195 -4.39 -15.59 9.93
C THR A 195 -3.94 -16.82 10.73
N LEU A 196 -4.46 -17.99 10.37
CA LEU A 196 -4.13 -19.26 11.04
C LEU A 196 -2.65 -19.62 10.91
N SER A 197 -2.03 -19.24 9.79
CA SER A 197 -0.58 -19.34 9.62
C SER A 197 -0.07 -18.09 8.93
N GLY A 198 1.14 -17.66 9.30
CA GLY A 198 1.84 -16.59 8.60
C GLY A 198 2.33 -17.04 7.23
N TYR A 199 2.98 -16.13 6.52
CA TYR A 199 3.60 -16.42 5.23
C TYR A 199 4.63 -17.56 5.38
N GLY A 200 4.42 -18.66 4.66
CA GLY A 200 5.29 -19.86 4.67
C GLY A 200 4.93 -20.94 5.69
N GLY A 201 3.82 -20.79 6.43
CA GLY A 201 3.33 -21.81 7.36
C GLY A 201 2.42 -22.85 6.70
N THR A 202 2.35 -24.05 7.28
CA THR A 202 1.39 -25.10 6.87
C THR A 202 0.22 -25.10 7.82
N VAL A 203 -0.98 -24.90 7.30
CA VAL A 203 -2.21 -25.13 8.07
C VAL A 203 -2.41 -26.65 8.21
N GLY A 204 -2.48 -27.16 9.42
CA GLY A 204 -2.78 -28.57 9.67
C GLY A 204 -4.11 -28.98 9.06
N ALA A 205 -4.24 -30.27 8.71
CA ALA A 205 -5.38 -30.83 8.00
C ALA A 205 -6.71 -30.61 8.76
N TYR A 206 -7.49 -29.62 8.32
CA TYR A 206 -8.87 -29.39 8.76
C TYR A 206 -9.85 -30.11 7.83
N GLY A 207 -9.77 -31.43 7.74
CA GLY A 207 -10.63 -32.18 6.84
C GLY A 207 -10.45 -31.79 5.37
N TYR A 208 -11.39 -32.14 4.49
CA TYR A 208 -11.30 -31.77 3.07
C TYR A 208 -11.78 -30.32 2.83
N THR A 209 -10.94 -29.38 3.19
CA THR A 209 -11.07 -27.96 2.86
C THR A 209 -9.91 -27.59 1.93
N PRO A 210 -10.03 -27.79 0.59
CA PRO A 210 -8.89 -27.70 -0.34
C PRO A 210 -8.16 -26.37 -0.31
N TYR A 211 -8.80 -25.30 0.16
CA TYR A 211 -8.18 -24.00 0.28
C TYR A 211 -7.31 -23.86 1.55
N LEU A 212 -7.56 -24.62 2.60
CA LEU A 212 -6.74 -24.63 3.82
C LEU A 212 -5.40 -25.34 3.59
N ASP A 213 -5.38 -26.34 2.70
CA ASP A 213 -4.15 -27.06 2.37
C ASP A 213 -3.18 -26.23 1.51
N PHE A 214 -3.67 -25.21 0.81
CA PHE A 214 -2.88 -24.43 -0.14
C PHE A 214 -2.65 -22.98 0.31
N ASN A 215 -3.27 -22.53 1.42
CA ASN A 215 -3.37 -21.12 1.69
C ASN A 215 -3.14 -20.75 3.14
N GLU A 216 -2.05 -20.05 3.33
CA GLU A 216 -1.58 -19.53 4.60
C GLU A 216 -2.32 -18.27 5.04
N ASN A 217 -3.24 -17.77 4.21
CA ASN A 217 -3.93 -16.50 4.41
C ASN A 217 -5.37 -16.66 4.92
N VAL A 218 -5.68 -17.79 5.54
CA VAL A 218 -7.01 -18.01 6.10
C VAL A 218 -7.18 -17.23 7.40
N LEU A 219 -8.16 -16.34 7.44
CA LEU A 219 -8.49 -15.52 8.60
C LEU A 219 -8.90 -16.40 9.79
N VAL A 220 -8.42 -16.06 10.98
CA VAL A 220 -8.88 -16.67 12.23
C VAL A 220 -10.36 -16.37 12.47
N GLN A 221 -10.83 -15.19 12.08
CA GLN A 221 -12.22 -14.77 12.25
C GLN A 221 -12.78 -14.15 10.96
N ALA A 222 -14.03 -14.47 10.65
CA ALA A 222 -14.73 -13.89 9.51
C ALA A 222 -14.84 -12.36 9.62
N GLY A 223 -14.61 -11.67 8.49
CA GLY A 223 -14.77 -10.22 8.40
C GLY A 223 -13.61 -9.38 8.95
N THR A 224 -12.52 -10.02 9.38
CA THR A 224 -11.36 -9.33 9.99
C THR A 224 -10.19 -9.09 9.01
N ARG A 225 -10.43 -9.17 7.70
CA ARG A 225 -9.40 -8.88 6.71
C ARG A 225 -8.91 -7.43 6.84
N ASN A 226 -7.61 -7.26 7.08
CA ASN A 226 -6.96 -5.96 7.21
C ASN A 226 -7.58 -5.05 8.29
N ASP A 227 -8.04 -5.64 9.38
CA ASP A 227 -8.61 -4.90 10.52
C ASP A 227 -7.54 -4.44 11.53
N GLN A 228 -6.33 -4.99 11.43
CA GLN A 228 -5.19 -4.58 12.21
C GLN A 228 -4.42 -3.46 11.50
N GLU A 229 -3.77 -2.59 12.28
CA GLU A 229 -2.95 -1.49 11.76
C GLU A 229 -1.52 -1.64 12.30
N GLY A 230 -0.55 -1.58 11.38
CA GLY A 230 0.87 -1.65 11.71
C GLY A 230 1.42 -0.36 12.29
N SER A 231 2.72 -0.32 12.43
CA SER A 231 3.48 0.77 13.06
C SER A 231 3.45 2.04 12.22
N TRP A 232 3.28 3.20 12.88
CA TRP A 232 3.41 4.49 12.23
C TRP A 232 4.83 4.72 11.75
N TRP A 233 4.95 5.30 10.56
CA TRP A 233 6.22 5.65 9.98
C TRP A 233 6.38 7.17 9.84
N THR A 234 7.41 7.71 10.48
CA THR A 234 7.73 9.13 10.45
C THR A 234 9.17 9.33 10.03
N LYS A 235 9.40 10.10 8.95
CA LYS A 235 10.75 10.48 8.52
C LYS A 235 10.83 11.94 8.11
N ALA A 236 12.05 12.47 8.11
CA ALA A 236 12.36 13.77 7.55
C ALA A 236 13.59 13.70 6.64
N ASP A 237 13.59 14.54 5.59
CA ASP A 237 14.67 14.72 4.64
C ASP A 237 15.12 16.19 4.72
N LEU A 238 16.43 16.43 4.75
CA LEU A 238 17.01 17.77 4.80
C LEU A 238 17.82 18.05 3.56
N ARG A 239 17.58 19.20 2.94
CA ARG A 239 18.41 19.72 1.86
C ARG A 239 18.93 21.10 2.25
N VAL A 240 20.23 21.31 2.07
CA VAL A 240 20.86 22.62 2.16
C VAL A 240 21.47 22.94 0.81
N SER A 241 21.24 24.15 0.28
CA SER A 241 21.87 24.59 -0.95
C SER A 241 22.36 26.02 -0.82
N GLN A 242 23.55 26.29 -1.39
CA GLN A 242 24.22 27.59 -1.41
C GLN A 242 24.42 28.02 -2.85
N GLU A 243 23.93 29.19 -3.21
CA GLU A 243 24.33 29.87 -4.45
C GLU A 243 25.75 30.37 -4.33
N LEU A 244 26.48 30.29 -5.43
CA LEU A 244 27.88 30.72 -5.54
C LEU A 244 28.07 31.48 -6.86
N PRO A 245 29.09 32.37 -6.95
CA PRO A 245 29.44 32.95 -8.22
C PRO A 245 29.85 31.86 -9.22
N GLY A 246 29.53 32.07 -10.49
CA GLY A 246 30.03 31.22 -11.56
C GLY A 246 31.53 31.46 -11.82
N LEU A 247 32.14 30.53 -12.56
CA LEU A 247 33.54 30.67 -12.98
C LEU A 247 33.73 31.78 -14.03
N VAL A 248 32.66 32.19 -14.69
CA VAL A 248 32.61 33.23 -15.70
C VAL A 248 31.58 34.29 -15.28
N GLU A 249 31.83 35.55 -15.58
CA GLU A 249 30.90 36.66 -15.27
C GLU A 249 29.51 36.39 -15.89
N GLY A 250 28.44 36.58 -15.12
CA GLY A 250 27.06 36.30 -15.52
C GLY A 250 26.63 34.87 -15.30
N HIS A 251 27.54 33.93 -15.03
CA HIS A 251 27.21 32.56 -14.69
C HIS A 251 26.93 32.40 -13.19
N LYS A 252 26.19 31.38 -12.82
CA LYS A 252 25.90 31.03 -11.43
C LYS A 252 26.15 29.56 -11.16
N ALA A 253 26.64 29.25 -9.98
CA ALA A 253 26.75 27.91 -9.48
C ALA A 253 25.84 27.72 -8.24
N ARG A 254 25.42 26.50 -7.95
CA ARG A 254 24.71 26.14 -6.73
C ARG A 254 25.22 24.81 -6.22
N ALA A 255 25.91 24.82 -5.11
CA ALA A 255 26.27 23.62 -4.38
C ALA A 255 25.10 23.18 -3.50
N PHE A 256 24.94 21.87 -3.31
CA PHE A 256 23.90 21.34 -2.42
C PHE A 256 24.36 20.06 -1.74
N ILE A 257 23.79 19.83 -0.57
CA ILE A 257 23.79 18.56 0.17
C ILE A 257 22.35 18.18 0.47
N VAL A 258 22.05 16.90 0.30
CA VAL A 258 20.76 16.28 0.69
C VAL A 258 21.05 15.16 1.67
N ILE A 259 20.35 15.13 2.76
CA ILE A 259 20.35 14.03 3.72
C ILE A 259 18.94 13.43 3.68
N ASP A 260 18.79 12.33 2.98
CA ASP A 260 17.56 11.56 2.99
C ASP A 260 17.46 10.83 4.32
N ASN A 261 16.27 10.80 4.91
CA ASN A 261 15.99 10.20 6.22
C ASN A 261 16.93 10.72 7.33
N VAL A 262 16.99 12.05 7.49
CA VAL A 262 17.81 12.68 8.54
C VAL A 262 17.43 12.22 9.95
N THR A 263 16.20 11.76 10.15
CA THR A 263 15.75 11.16 11.41
C THR A 263 16.58 9.92 11.75
N ASN A 264 16.77 9.00 10.79
CA ASN A 264 17.60 7.80 10.99
C ASN A 264 19.10 8.12 11.07
N PHE A 265 19.55 9.20 10.41
CA PHE A 265 20.93 9.70 10.57
C PHE A 265 21.21 10.16 12.01
N LEU A 266 20.21 10.71 12.70
CA LEU A 266 20.32 11.18 14.07
C LEU A 266 20.16 10.06 15.11
N ASN A 267 19.33 9.06 14.81
CA ASN A 267 19.07 7.93 15.69
C ASN A 267 18.59 6.73 14.84
N ASP A 268 19.27 5.59 14.97
CA ASP A 268 19.04 4.37 14.18
C ASP A 268 17.62 3.78 14.31
N ASP A 269 16.90 4.12 15.41
CA ASP A 269 15.53 3.68 15.64
C ASP A 269 14.49 4.62 15.03
N TRP A 270 14.89 5.80 14.54
CA TRP A 270 13.99 6.76 13.94
C TRP A 270 13.95 6.61 12.41
N GLY A 271 12.84 6.99 11.81
CA GLY A 271 12.68 6.93 10.36
C GLY A 271 12.67 5.51 9.80
N VAL A 272 12.44 4.50 10.64
CA VAL A 272 12.38 3.10 10.24
C VAL A 272 10.98 2.79 9.72
N LEU A 273 10.91 2.30 8.47
CA LEU A 273 9.68 1.78 7.89
C LEU A 273 9.58 0.30 8.18
N GLU A 274 8.53 -0.08 8.87
CA GLU A 274 8.13 -1.46 9.10
C GLU A 274 6.81 -1.74 8.40
N LYS A 275 6.63 -2.95 7.93
CA LYS A 275 5.36 -3.39 7.35
C LYS A 275 5.23 -4.91 7.41
N PRO A 276 4.00 -5.42 7.42
CA PRO A 276 3.74 -6.84 7.29
C PRO A 276 4.26 -7.36 5.94
N ASN A 277 4.69 -8.61 5.92
CA ASN A 277 5.07 -9.27 4.66
C ASN A 277 3.84 -9.46 3.77
N PHE A 278 4.04 -9.35 2.45
CA PHE A 278 2.99 -9.70 1.50
C PHE A 278 2.66 -11.20 1.62
N PRO A 279 1.39 -11.58 1.64
CA PRO A 279 0.17 -10.82 1.35
C PRO A 279 -0.56 -10.21 2.56
N PHE A 280 0.16 -9.80 3.59
CA PHE A 280 -0.34 -9.09 4.78
C PHE A 280 -1.12 -9.97 5.78
N GLY A 281 -0.84 -11.28 5.77
CA GLY A 281 -1.28 -12.23 6.79
C GLY A 281 -0.21 -12.42 7.87
N VAL A 282 -0.61 -12.41 9.13
CA VAL A 282 0.26 -12.52 10.31
C VAL A 282 -0.40 -13.43 11.33
N THR A 283 0.35 -14.28 12.03
CA THR A 283 -0.23 -15.11 13.10
C THR A 283 -0.36 -14.34 14.42
N GLU A 284 -1.21 -14.82 15.32
CA GLU A 284 -1.29 -14.30 16.69
C GLU A 284 0.05 -14.42 17.42
N ASP A 285 0.79 -15.52 17.16
CA ASP A 285 2.10 -15.75 17.76
C ASP A 285 3.14 -14.74 17.26
N ASP A 286 3.12 -14.38 15.97
CA ASP A 286 4.01 -13.35 15.41
C ASP A 286 3.72 -11.97 16.03
N VAL A 287 2.45 -11.63 16.24
CA VAL A 287 2.06 -10.40 16.94
C VAL A 287 2.55 -10.42 18.38
N ALA A 288 2.34 -11.52 19.10
CA ALA A 288 2.78 -11.67 20.49
C ALA A 288 4.32 -11.61 20.62
N ALA A 289 5.04 -12.11 19.62
CA ALA A 289 6.50 -12.06 19.56
C ALA A 289 7.06 -10.71 19.06
N GLY A 290 6.21 -9.78 18.62
CA GLY A 290 6.64 -8.47 18.08
C GLY A 290 7.31 -8.55 16.70
N ILE A 291 7.02 -9.59 15.91
CA ILE A 291 7.59 -9.82 14.56
C ILE A 291 6.54 -9.77 13.45
N ALA A 292 5.38 -9.20 13.74
CA ALA A 292 4.29 -8.99 12.77
C ALA A 292 4.71 -8.16 11.55
N GLU A 293 5.69 -7.30 11.72
CA GLU A 293 6.20 -6.40 10.70
C GLU A 293 7.70 -6.60 10.49
N ALA A 294 8.14 -6.41 9.26
CA ALA A 294 9.53 -6.47 8.87
C ALA A 294 10.06 -5.10 8.44
N ARG A 295 11.28 -4.76 8.86
CA ARG A 295 11.98 -3.54 8.47
C ARG A 295 12.27 -3.54 6.97
N ILE A 296 11.88 -2.46 6.29
CA ILE A 296 12.18 -2.23 4.87
C ILE A 296 13.51 -1.48 4.76
N GLY A 297 14.59 -2.22 4.50
CA GLY A 297 15.96 -1.70 4.53
C GLY A 297 16.17 -0.43 3.71
N GLY A 298 15.79 -0.42 2.41
CA GLY A 298 16.03 0.73 1.53
C GLY A 298 15.29 2.02 1.93
N ALA A 299 14.12 1.90 2.58
CA ALA A 299 13.33 3.05 3.02
C ALA A 299 13.70 3.53 4.44
N SER A 300 14.38 2.68 5.20
CA SER A 300 14.73 2.93 6.61
C SER A 300 16.14 3.47 6.81
N LEU A 301 16.99 3.43 5.78
CA LEU A 301 18.36 3.92 5.88
C LEU A 301 18.45 5.38 5.45
N TRP A 302 19.42 6.10 6.04
CA TRP A 302 19.79 7.42 5.58
C TRP A 302 20.77 7.36 4.40
N GLU A 303 20.73 8.40 3.56
CA GLU A 303 21.65 8.59 2.45
C GLU A 303 22.08 10.05 2.38
N ILE A 304 23.36 10.31 2.14
CA ILE A 304 23.87 11.65 1.88
C ILE A 304 24.26 11.78 0.42
N ARG A 305 23.70 12.76 -0.27
CA ARG A 305 24.04 13.14 -1.64
C ARG A 305 24.54 14.58 -1.71
N MET A 306 25.61 14.79 -2.45
CA MET A 306 26.18 16.12 -2.69
C MET A 306 26.32 16.37 -4.18
N GLY A 307 26.16 17.62 -4.58
CA GLY A 307 26.34 17.99 -5.97
C GLY A 307 26.46 19.49 -6.20
N VAL A 308 26.81 19.84 -7.45
CA VAL A 308 26.89 21.21 -7.92
C VAL A 308 26.10 21.33 -9.21
N ASN A 309 25.21 22.30 -9.28
CA ASN A 309 24.54 22.71 -10.49
C ASN A 309 25.23 23.98 -11.00
N TYR A 310 25.59 24.01 -12.28
CA TYR A 310 26.19 25.15 -12.92
C TYR A 310 25.29 25.67 -14.04
N LYS A 311 24.99 26.97 -14.01
CA LYS A 311 24.13 27.63 -15.00
C LYS A 311 24.98 28.68 -15.75
N PHE A 312 25.04 28.53 -17.08
CA PHE A 312 25.70 29.46 -17.98
C PHE A 312 24.76 30.56 -18.42
#